data_b0820385387f98e747b70197523532ab
#
_entry.id   b0820385387f98e747b70197523532ab
#
_cell.length_a   1.000
_cell.length_b   1.000
_cell.length_c   1.000
_cell.angle_alpha   90.00
_cell.angle_beta   90.00
_cell.angle_gamma   90.00
#
_symmetry.space_group_name_H-M   'P 1'
#
loop_
_entity.id
_entity.type
_entity.pdbx_description
1 polymer ?
#
loop_
_entity_poly.entity_id
_entity_poly.type
_entity_poly.pdbx_seq_one_letter_code
_entity_poly.pdbx_strand_id
1 'polypeptide(L)'
;MDSIKLLFIGNSFAVDTIHYFADVAKSFGVKKIKIWTLYIGGCSINKHYDNLINDKKDYTCFINEGNGWIEKNGYGIKDSITSESWDYIAIQHGTNDKSRYSDINSYANLSNLVNMVKEIANKNTKIIFNMTWIGEPSFPHEEIIAFNKDQEKLYDAVYTLTKENIVTMDNIDIVCPTGVAIQNARKVFDKLLTRDGYHLSLDLGRFIASLTLYKAITNKNIE
;
A
#
# COMPACT_ATOMS: atom_id res chain seq x y z
N MET A 1 -9.09 6.97 19.04
CA MET A 1 -9.78 6.06 18.08
C MET A 1 -9.87 4.69 18.73
N ASP A 2 -11.09 4.14 18.91
CA ASP A 2 -11.28 2.88 19.62
C ASP A 2 -11.20 1.66 18.70
N SER A 3 -11.45 1.84 17.42
CA SER A 3 -11.41 0.77 16.42
C SER A 3 -10.82 1.24 15.10
N ILE A 4 -10.24 0.30 14.34
CA ILE A 4 -9.77 0.49 12.96
C ILE A 4 -10.16 -0.73 12.12
N LYS A 5 -10.85 -0.49 11.02
CA LYS A 5 -11.18 -1.48 10.00
C LYS A 5 -10.53 -1.07 8.68
N LEU A 6 -9.53 -1.82 8.24
CA LEU A 6 -8.71 -1.54 7.07
C LEU A 6 -8.77 -2.71 6.08
N LEU A 7 -9.19 -2.42 4.85
CA LEU A 7 -9.01 -3.31 3.71
C LEU A 7 -7.85 -2.79 2.86
N PHE A 8 -6.86 -3.62 2.55
CA PHE A 8 -5.79 -3.28 1.64
C PHE A 8 -5.90 -4.11 0.36
N ILE A 9 -5.94 -3.47 -0.79
CA ILE A 9 -5.93 -4.09 -2.12
C ILE A 9 -4.53 -3.91 -2.69
N GLY A 10 -3.76 -5.00 -2.83
CA GLY A 10 -2.36 -4.86 -3.22
C GLY A 10 -1.64 -6.17 -3.55
N ASN A 11 -0.34 -6.12 -3.35
CA ASN A 11 0.62 -7.19 -3.61
C ASN A 11 1.53 -7.39 -2.39
N SER A 12 2.72 -7.95 -2.57
CA SER A 12 3.67 -8.18 -1.47
C SER A 12 4.06 -6.92 -0.70
N PHE A 13 4.02 -5.75 -1.34
CA PHE A 13 4.29 -4.48 -0.67
C PHE A 13 3.18 -4.11 0.33
N ALA A 14 1.92 -4.44 0.01
CA ALA A 14 0.84 -4.28 0.97
C ALA A 14 1.06 -5.16 2.19
N VAL A 15 1.43 -6.42 1.98
CA VAL A 15 1.73 -7.37 3.06
C VAL A 15 2.86 -6.87 3.96
N ASP A 16 3.95 -6.34 3.36
CA ASP A 16 5.04 -5.75 4.13
C ASP A 16 4.59 -4.51 4.90
N THR A 17 3.75 -3.64 4.30
CA THR A 17 3.27 -2.41 4.92
C THR A 17 2.40 -2.67 6.16
N ILE A 18 1.53 -3.70 6.11
CA ILE A 18 0.56 -3.93 7.20
C ILE A 18 1.05 -4.90 8.27
N HIS A 19 2.23 -5.49 8.11
CA HIS A 19 2.68 -6.63 8.93
C HIS A 19 2.60 -6.36 10.43
N TYR A 20 3.11 -5.22 10.89
CA TYR A 20 3.07 -4.79 12.30
C TYR A 20 1.96 -3.78 12.61
N PHE A 21 1.08 -3.49 11.65
CA PHE A 21 0.08 -2.42 11.83
C PHE A 21 -0.84 -2.68 13.03
N ALA A 22 -1.25 -3.93 13.26
CA ALA A 22 -2.08 -4.28 14.40
C ALA A 22 -1.36 -4.03 15.75
N ASP A 23 -0.07 -4.40 15.82
CA ASP A 23 0.72 -4.21 17.03
C ASP A 23 1.00 -2.73 17.30
N VAL A 24 1.34 -1.98 16.25
CA VAL A 24 1.49 -0.52 16.32
C VAL A 24 0.19 0.13 16.79
N ALA A 25 -0.95 -0.18 16.18
CA ALA A 25 -2.22 0.41 16.56
C ALA A 25 -2.61 0.08 18.01
N LYS A 26 -2.38 -1.16 18.47
CA LYS A 26 -2.59 -1.56 19.87
C LYS A 26 -1.69 -0.79 20.83
N SER A 27 -0.42 -0.58 20.49
CA SER A 27 0.52 0.18 21.35
C SER A 27 0.08 1.62 21.57
N PHE A 28 -0.68 2.19 20.62
CA PHE A 28 -1.31 3.51 20.72
C PHE A 28 -2.75 3.49 21.28
N GLY A 29 -3.19 2.36 21.84
CA GLY A 29 -4.45 2.23 22.55
C GLY A 29 -5.68 1.90 21.69
N VAL A 30 -5.51 1.48 20.44
CA VAL A 30 -6.62 0.99 19.62
C VAL A 30 -7.05 -0.40 20.12
N LYS A 31 -8.33 -0.54 20.50
CA LYS A 31 -8.84 -1.75 21.15
C LYS A 31 -9.36 -2.81 20.18
N LYS A 32 -9.93 -2.37 19.05
CA LYS A 32 -10.52 -3.27 18.06
C LYS A 32 -9.87 -3.02 16.70
N ILE A 33 -9.34 -4.09 16.11
CA ILE A 33 -8.61 -4.02 14.84
C ILE A 33 -9.14 -5.10 13.92
N LYS A 34 -9.44 -4.72 12.68
CA LYS A 34 -9.77 -5.65 11.60
C LYS A 34 -8.99 -5.22 10.36
N ILE A 35 -8.08 -6.06 9.92
CA ILE A 35 -7.25 -5.82 8.74
C ILE A 35 -7.42 -6.99 7.78
N TRP A 36 -7.83 -6.67 6.57
CA TRP A 36 -7.82 -7.62 5.47
C TRP A 36 -6.92 -7.09 4.37
N THR A 37 -6.11 -7.99 3.78
CA THR A 37 -5.24 -7.64 2.67
C THR A 37 -5.47 -8.60 1.53
N LEU A 38 -6.08 -8.09 0.45
CA LEU A 38 -6.25 -8.80 -0.80
C LEU A 38 -4.92 -8.80 -1.55
N TYR A 39 -4.36 -9.98 -1.73
CA TYR A 39 -3.03 -10.19 -2.26
C TYR A 39 -3.03 -11.00 -3.56
N ILE A 40 -2.34 -10.48 -4.56
CA ILE A 40 -1.82 -11.23 -5.70
C ILE A 40 -0.37 -10.79 -5.89
N GLY A 41 0.58 -11.74 -6.00
CA GLY A 41 2.00 -11.44 -6.17
C GLY A 41 2.26 -10.55 -7.39
N GLY A 42 2.98 -9.43 -7.21
CA GLY A 42 3.32 -8.49 -8.28
C GLY A 42 2.12 -7.84 -8.99
N CYS A 43 0.92 -7.87 -8.41
CA CYS A 43 -0.29 -7.33 -9.04
C CYS A 43 -0.16 -5.83 -9.32
N SER A 44 -0.46 -5.45 -10.56
CA SER A 44 -0.50 -4.06 -11.00
C SER A 44 -1.89 -3.43 -10.78
N ILE A 45 -1.98 -2.12 -10.83
CA ILE A 45 -3.26 -1.37 -10.81
C ILE A 45 -4.19 -1.86 -11.94
N ASN A 46 -3.65 -2.04 -13.14
CA ASN A 46 -4.43 -2.53 -14.28
C ASN A 46 -5.04 -3.90 -13.99
N LYS A 47 -4.28 -4.80 -13.38
CA LYS A 47 -4.77 -6.14 -13.00
C LYS A 47 -5.81 -6.08 -11.89
N HIS A 48 -5.64 -5.20 -10.90
CA HIS A 48 -6.67 -4.98 -9.88
C HIS A 48 -7.97 -4.44 -10.50
N TYR A 49 -7.87 -3.48 -11.42
CA TYR A 49 -9.02 -2.95 -12.15
C TYR A 49 -9.73 -4.03 -12.96
N ASP A 50 -9.00 -4.82 -13.76
CA ASP A 50 -9.54 -5.92 -14.53
C ASP A 50 -10.23 -6.97 -13.65
N ASN A 51 -9.64 -7.29 -12.50
CA ASN A 51 -10.22 -8.24 -11.56
C ASN A 51 -11.53 -7.72 -10.95
N LEU A 52 -11.60 -6.42 -10.67
CA LEU A 52 -12.82 -5.80 -10.12
C LEU A 52 -13.96 -5.81 -11.15
N ILE A 53 -13.73 -5.36 -12.39
CA ILE A 53 -14.76 -5.31 -13.42
C ILE A 53 -15.26 -6.69 -13.82
N ASN A 54 -14.40 -7.71 -13.78
CA ASN A 54 -14.74 -9.11 -14.14
C ASN A 54 -15.12 -9.97 -12.92
N ASP A 55 -15.25 -9.35 -11.74
CA ASP A 55 -15.60 -10.03 -10.47
C ASP A 55 -14.75 -11.27 -10.16
N LYS A 56 -13.43 -11.20 -10.42
CA LYS A 56 -12.50 -12.32 -10.21
C LYS A 56 -12.26 -12.57 -8.72
N LYS A 57 -12.21 -13.86 -8.36
CA LYS A 57 -11.97 -14.36 -6.99
C LYS A 57 -10.55 -14.95 -6.84
N ASP A 58 -9.56 -14.28 -7.43
CA ASP A 58 -8.19 -14.79 -7.56
C ASP A 58 -7.27 -14.36 -6.40
N TYR A 59 -7.82 -13.67 -5.38
CA TYR A 59 -7.03 -13.14 -4.29
C TYR A 59 -6.85 -14.14 -3.16
N THR A 60 -5.62 -14.18 -2.64
CA THR A 60 -5.37 -14.60 -1.26
C THR A 60 -5.68 -13.44 -0.34
N CYS A 61 -6.42 -13.68 0.73
CA CYS A 61 -6.69 -12.67 1.74
C CYS A 61 -5.92 -13.00 3.03
N PHE A 62 -5.02 -12.09 3.42
CA PHE A 62 -4.40 -12.12 4.75
C PHE A 62 -5.28 -11.34 5.71
N ILE A 63 -5.69 -11.96 6.80
CA ILE A 63 -6.66 -11.45 7.77
C ILE A 63 -6.01 -11.37 9.14
N ASN A 64 -6.12 -10.20 9.79
CA ASN A 64 -5.75 -10.03 11.20
C ASN A 64 -6.86 -9.25 11.93
N GLU A 65 -7.52 -9.93 12.86
CA GLU A 65 -8.56 -9.34 13.72
C GLU A 65 -8.08 -9.20 15.18
N GLY A 66 -6.77 -9.00 15.34
CA GLY A 66 -6.13 -8.81 16.65
C GLY A 66 -5.48 -10.05 17.25
N ASN A 67 -5.61 -11.22 16.63
CA ASN A 67 -5.10 -12.52 17.14
C ASN A 67 -4.03 -13.16 16.24
N GLY A 68 -3.33 -12.34 15.45
CA GLY A 68 -2.35 -12.80 14.47
C GLY A 68 -2.94 -12.94 13.06
N TRP A 69 -2.09 -13.36 12.13
CA TRP A 69 -2.43 -13.47 10.71
C TRP A 69 -2.97 -14.84 10.35
N ILE A 70 -4.06 -14.88 9.59
CA ILE A 70 -4.56 -16.09 8.92
C ILE A 70 -4.65 -15.82 7.42
N GLU A 71 -4.51 -16.87 6.61
CA GLU A 71 -4.54 -16.81 5.16
C GLU A 71 -5.74 -17.60 4.63
N LYS A 72 -6.46 -17.02 3.67
CA LYS A 72 -7.59 -17.67 2.98
C LYS A 72 -7.56 -17.30 1.51
N ASN A 73 -7.91 -18.24 0.64
CA ASN A 73 -7.95 -18.06 -0.82
C ASN A 73 -9.37 -17.88 -1.35
N GLY A 74 -9.50 -17.45 -2.61
CA GLY A 74 -10.78 -17.35 -3.30
C GLY A 74 -11.55 -16.05 -3.00
N TYR A 75 -10.85 -14.99 -2.65
CA TYR A 75 -11.46 -13.68 -2.40
C TYR A 75 -11.54 -12.83 -3.66
N GLY A 76 -12.57 -11.99 -3.74
CA GLY A 76 -12.72 -10.94 -4.75
C GLY A 76 -12.78 -9.56 -4.11
N ILE A 77 -12.44 -8.53 -4.88
CA ILE A 77 -12.45 -7.14 -4.39
C ILE A 77 -13.86 -6.74 -3.96
N LYS A 78 -14.86 -6.98 -4.84
CA LYS A 78 -16.24 -6.58 -4.60
C LYS A 78 -16.81 -7.19 -3.32
N ASP A 79 -16.69 -8.51 -3.16
CA ASP A 79 -17.20 -9.20 -1.97
C ASP A 79 -16.49 -8.72 -0.71
N SER A 80 -15.18 -8.49 -0.79
CA SER A 80 -14.41 -8.02 0.36
C SER A 80 -14.80 -6.60 0.78
N ILE A 81 -15.06 -5.71 -0.18
CA ILE A 81 -15.55 -4.36 0.13
C ILE A 81 -16.93 -4.42 0.81
N THR A 82 -17.85 -5.24 0.28
CA THR A 82 -19.23 -5.31 0.79
C THR A 82 -19.39 -6.13 2.07
N SER A 83 -18.39 -6.93 2.44
CA SER A 83 -18.44 -7.81 3.63
C SER A 83 -18.39 -7.04 4.95
N GLU A 84 -17.96 -5.79 4.95
CA GLU A 84 -17.76 -4.99 6.16
C GLU A 84 -17.94 -3.49 5.87
N SER A 85 -18.30 -2.71 6.89
CA SER A 85 -18.20 -1.25 6.85
C SER A 85 -16.77 -0.83 7.16
N TRP A 86 -15.93 -0.78 6.14
CA TRP A 86 -14.52 -0.41 6.26
C TRP A 86 -14.37 1.08 6.60
N ASP A 87 -13.50 1.39 7.56
CA ASP A 87 -13.10 2.77 7.82
C ASP A 87 -12.17 3.29 6.72
N TYR A 88 -11.29 2.38 6.24
CA TYR A 88 -10.27 2.68 5.22
C TYR A 88 -10.16 1.57 4.20
N ILE A 89 -9.98 1.95 2.93
CA ILE A 89 -9.55 1.04 1.87
C ILE A 89 -8.27 1.61 1.28
N ALA A 90 -7.18 0.84 1.37
CA ALA A 90 -5.88 1.22 0.84
C ALA A 90 -5.60 0.55 -0.50
N ILE A 91 -5.02 1.31 -1.42
CA ILE A 91 -4.57 0.90 -2.75
C ILE A 91 -3.13 1.39 -2.94
N GLN A 92 -2.35 0.73 -3.78
CA GLN A 92 -0.97 1.09 -4.05
C GLN A 92 -0.52 0.70 -5.46
N HIS A 93 0.52 1.35 -5.97
CA HIS A 93 1.27 0.84 -7.10
C HIS A 93 2.15 -0.35 -6.68
N GLY A 94 2.32 -1.30 -7.61
CA GLY A 94 3.42 -2.25 -7.57
C GLY A 94 4.58 -1.76 -8.45
N THR A 95 5.72 -2.44 -8.41
CA THR A 95 6.86 -2.15 -9.30
C THR A 95 6.57 -2.48 -10.76
N ASN A 96 5.59 -3.35 -11.01
CA ASN A 96 5.10 -3.64 -12.36
C ASN A 96 4.23 -2.52 -12.95
N ASP A 97 3.93 -1.47 -12.17
CA ASP A 97 3.19 -0.30 -12.63
C ASP A 97 4.17 0.76 -13.14
N LYS A 98 4.42 0.79 -14.45
CA LYS A 98 5.29 1.82 -15.07
C LYS A 98 4.81 3.26 -14.81
N SER A 99 3.52 3.44 -14.57
CA SER A 99 2.92 4.72 -14.18
C SER A 99 3.54 5.35 -12.94
N ARG A 100 4.08 4.54 -12.03
CA ARG A 100 4.69 5.09 -10.81
C ARG A 100 5.96 5.91 -11.07
N TYR A 101 6.62 5.75 -12.24
CA TYR A 101 7.89 6.41 -12.55
C TYR A 101 8.02 6.97 -13.98
N SER A 102 7.15 6.64 -14.93
CA SER A 102 7.35 7.05 -16.33
C SER A 102 6.09 7.31 -17.15
N ASP A 103 4.98 6.61 -16.91
CA ASP A 103 3.79 6.69 -17.76
C ASP A 103 2.59 7.28 -17.02
N ILE A 104 2.36 8.56 -17.23
CA ILE A 104 1.23 9.29 -16.66
C ILE A 104 -0.12 8.78 -17.15
N ASN A 105 -0.20 8.18 -18.34
CA ASN A 105 -1.48 7.74 -18.90
C ASN A 105 -2.08 6.55 -18.14
N SER A 106 -1.26 5.77 -17.44
CA SER A 106 -1.74 4.65 -16.62
C SER A 106 -2.47 5.10 -15.34
N TYR A 107 -2.41 6.39 -14.96
CA TYR A 107 -3.19 6.91 -13.83
C TYR A 107 -4.70 6.87 -14.09
N ALA A 108 -5.14 6.83 -15.35
CA ALA A 108 -6.55 6.66 -15.69
C ALA A 108 -7.15 5.40 -15.06
N ASN A 109 -6.43 4.27 -15.09
CA ASN A 109 -6.89 3.04 -14.47
C ASN A 109 -6.86 3.09 -12.94
N LEU A 110 -5.94 3.84 -12.33
CA LEU A 110 -5.97 4.10 -10.89
C LEU A 110 -7.25 4.89 -10.52
N SER A 111 -7.53 5.97 -11.25
CA SER A 111 -8.74 6.77 -11.01
C SER A 111 -10.01 5.93 -11.18
N ASN A 112 -10.09 5.12 -12.24
CA ASN A 112 -11.22 4.25 -12.48
C ASN A 112 -11.39 3.19 -11.38
N LEU A 113 -10.30 2.55 -10.95
CA LEU A 113 -10.31 1.59 -9.85
C LEU A 113 -10.82 2.24 -8.56
N VAL A 114 -10.28 3.41 -8.21
CA VAL A 114 -10.68 4.16 -7.01
C VAL A 114 -12.15 4.55 -7.07
N ASN A 115 -12.64 5.05 -8.20
CA ASN A 115 -14.04 5.42 -8.38
C ASN A 115 -14.98 4.23 -8.17
N MET A 116 -14.67 3.08 -8.79
CA MET A 116 -15.45 1.86 -8.61
C MET A 116 -15.42 1.36 -7.15
N VAL A 117 -14.27 1.43 -6.49
CA VAL A 117 -14.13 1.09 -5.07
C VAL A 117 -15.01 2.01 -4.21
N LYS A 118 -15.01 3.33 -4.46
CA LYS A 118 -15.87 4.30 -3.76
C LYS A 118 -17.36 4.05 -4.00
N GLU A 119 -17.75 3.68 -5.21
CA GLU A 119 -19.16 3.36 -5.54
C GLU A 119 -19.66 2.14 -4.76
N ILE A 120 -18.81 1.14 -4.54
CA ILE A 120 -19.17 -0.10 -3.84
C ILE A 120 -19.06 0.08 -2.32
N ALA A 121 -18.11 0.86 -1.84
CA ALA A 121 -17.81 1.04 -0.43
C ALA A 121 -18.90 1.86 0.31
N ASN A 122 -18.85 1.80 1.64
CA ASN A 122 -19.67 2.68 2.46
C ASN A 122 -19.27 4.15 2.22
N LYS A 123 -20.24 5.07 2.24
CA LYS A 123 -20.02 6.52 2.00
C LYS A 123 -18.99 7.17 2.92
N ASN A 124 -18.79 6.62 4.11
CA ASN A 124 -17.82 7.15 5.08
C ASN A 124 -16.44 6.52 4.96
N THR A 125 -16.26 5.52 4.09
CA THR A 125 -14.98 4.87 3.85
C THR A 125 -14.01 5.84 3.20
N LYS A 126 -12.82 6.00 3.78
CA LYS A 126 -11.74 6.81 3.21
C LYS A 126 -10.80 5.97 2.36
N ILE A 127 -10.44 6.50 1.22
CA ILE A 127 -9.47 5.85 0.33
C ILE A 127 -8.07 6.33 0.65
N ILE A 128 -7.17 5.38 0.86
CA ILE A 128 -5.75 5.61 1.07
C ILE A 128 -4.98 5.18 -0.18
N PHE A 129 -4.16 6.04 -0.70
CA PHE A 129 -3.11 5.63 -1.63
C PHE A 129 -1.79 5.46 -0.87
N ASN A 130 -1.19 4.29 -0.91
CA ASN A 130 0.10 4.02 -0.30
C ASN A 130 1.22 4.21 -1.35
N MET A 131 1.98 5.31 -1.24
CA MET A 131 3.20 5.50 -2.02
C MET A 131 4.25 4.48 -1.56
N THR A 132 4.54 3.50 -2.41
CA THR A 132 5.49 2.44 -2.09
C THR A 132 6.94 2.89 -2.24
N TRP A 133 7.85 2.19 -1.59
CA TRP A 133 9.30 2.40 -1.67
C TRP A 133 9.88 1.89 -2.98
N ILE A 134 11.09 2.28 -3.27
CA ILE A 134 11.89 1.80 -4.41
C ILE A 134 12.86 0.71 -3.96
N GLY A 135 13.26 -0.15 -4.91
CA GLY A 135 14.23 -1.21 -4.65
C GLY A 135 15.67 -0.71 -4.48
N GLU A 136 16.57 -1.61 -4.12
CA GLU A 136 18.00 -1.33 -4.04
C GLU A 136 18.63 -1.30 -5.45
N PRO A 137 19.73 -0.56 -5.65
CA PRO A 137 20.39 -0.47 -6.96
C PRO A 137 20.88 -1.82 -7.51
N SER A 138 21.11 -2.79 -6.63
CA SER A 138 21.52 -4.15 -6.99
C SER A 138 20.39 -5.04 -7.47
N PHE A 139 19.13 -4.66 -7.24
CA PHE A 139 17.99 -5.47 -7.64
C PHE A 139 17.73 -5.38 -9.16
N PRO A 140 17.71 -6.49 -9.90
CA PRO A 140 17.63 -6.49 -11.37
C PRO A 140 16.21 -6.31 -11.88
N HIS A 141 15.58 -5.18 -11.58
CA HIS A 141 14.23 -4.85 -12.00
C HIS A 141 14.21 -3.73 -13.06
N GLU A 142 13.22 -3.74 -13.96
CA GLU A 142 13.10 -2.77 -15.05
C GLU A 142 13.17 -1.32 -14.56
N GLU A 143 12.50 -0.97 -13.47
CA GLU A 143 12.51 0.38 -12.93
C GLU A 143 13.91 0.84 -12.50
N ILE A 144 14.67 -0.06 -11.88
CA ILE A 144 16.06 0.22 -11.46
C ILE A 144 16.97 0.39 -12.67
N ILE A 145 16.80 -0.48 -13.68
CA ILE A 145 17.56 -0.43 -14.94
C ILE A 145 17.23 0.84 -15.72
N ALA A 146 15.95 1.24 -15.79
CA ALA A 146 15.49 2.44 -16.50
C ALA A 146 16.14 3.74 -15.97
N PHE A 147 16.56 3.74 -14.71
CA PHE A 147 17.26 4.87 -14.08
C PHE A 147 18.76 4.64 -13.92
N ASN A 148 19.37 3.70 -14.68
CA ASN A 148 20.80 3.37 -14.62
C ASN A 148 21.27 3.02 -13.20
N LYS A 149 20.40 2.38 -12.39
CA LYS A 149 20.65 2.03 -10.98
C LYS A 149 20.83 3.24 -10.05
N ASP A 150 20.44 4.42 -10.52
CA ASP A 150 20.45 5.63 -9.70
C ASP A 150 19.17 5.69 -8.84
N GLN A 151 19.30 5.26 -7.60
CA GLN A 151 18.18 5.15 -6.66
C GLN A 151 17.55 6.51 -6.34
N GLU A 152 18.35 7.56 -6.20
CA GLU A 152 17.84 8.90 -5.90
C GLU A 152 16.99 9.43 -7.06
N LYS A 153 17.44 9.28 -8.31
CA LYS A 153 16.65 9.70 -9.48
C LYS A 153 15.35 8.91 -9.62
N LEU A 154 15.38 7.60 -9.36
CA LEU A 154 14.16 6.80 -9.37
C LEU A 154 13.20 7.25 -8.25
N TYR A 155 13.73 7.50 -7.06
CA TYR A 155 12.93 8.03 -5.94
C TYR A 155 12.31 9.37 -6.29
N ASP A 156 13.07 10.30 -6.82
CA ASP A 156 12.59 11.63 -7.22
C ASP A 156 11.49 11.54 -8.27
N ALA A 157 11.60 10.63 -9.24
CA ALA A 157 10.57 10.40 -10.24
C ALA A 157 9.27 9.87 -9.60
N VAL A 158 9.36 8.85 -8.74
CA VAL A 158 8.19 8.27 -8.04
C VAL A 158 7.54 9.29 -7.12
N TYR A 159 8.34 10.06 -6.37
CA TYR A 159 7.86 11.11 -5.49
C TYR A 159 7.14 12.23 -6.25
N THR A 160 7.76 12.75 -7.32
CA THR A 160 7.22 13.84 -8.13
C THR A 160 5.90 13.43 -8.77
N LEU A 161 5.85 12.25 -9.40
CA LEU A 161 4.62 11.75 -10.03
C LEU A 161 3.51 11.51 -9.00
N THR A 162 3.84 11.00 -7.82
CA THR A 162 2.86 10.84 -6.72
C THR A 162 2.32 12.20 -6.29
N LYS A 163 3.19 13.19 -6.10
CA LYS A 163 2.82 14.53 -5.67
C LYS A 163 1.95 15.26 -6.70
N GLU A 164 2.32 15.17 -7.97
CA GLU A 164 1.65 15.92 -9.04
C GLU A 164 0.34 15.29 -9.50
N ASN A 165 0.23 13.96 -9.45
CA ASN A 165 -0.90 13.26 -10.02
C ASN A 165 -1.81 12.60 -8.99
N ILE A 166 -1.29 12.10 -7.87
CA ILE A 166 -2.08 11.35 -6.90
C ILE A 166 -2.57 12.24 -5.75
N VAL A 167 -1.70 13.10 -5.23
CA VAL A 167 -2.09 14.05 -4.17
C VAL A 167 -3.19 15.01 -4.64
N THR A 168 -3.28 15.27 -5.94
CA THR A 168 -4.28 16.15 -6.56
C THR A 168 -5.58 15.44 -6.97
N MET A 169 -5.68 14.13 -6.75
CA MET A 169 -6.90 13.36 -7.08
C MET A 169 -7.97 13.55 -6.00
N ASP A 170 -9.13 14.10 -6.38
CA ASP A 170 -10.26 14.36 -5.47
C ASP A 170 -10.88 13.08 -4.88
N ASN A 171 -10.61 11.92 -5.48
CA ASN A 171 -11.14 10.64 -5.05
C ASN A 171 -10.20 9.87 -4.10
N ILE A 172 -9.02 10.41 -3.75
CA ILE A 172 -8.10 9.87 -2.76
C ILE A 172 -8.11 10.77 -1.52
N ASP A 173 -8.46 10.20 -0.37
CA ASP A 173 -8.62 10.96 0.87
C ASP A 173 -7.31 11.13 1.63
N ILE A 174 -6.40 10.15 1.53
CA ILE A 174 -5.13 10.10 2.26
C ILE A 174 -4.04 9.55 1.34
N VAL A 175 -2.89 10.22 1.27
CA VAL A 175 -1.68 9.65 0.69
C VAL A 175 -0.74 9.24 1.82
N CYS A 176 -0.48 7.94 1.95
CA CYS A 176 0.46 7.39 2.91
C CYS A 176 1.88 7.41 2.31
N PRO A 177 2.83 8.17 2.89
CA PRO A 177 4.15 8.37 2.30
C PRO A 177 5.17 7.30 2.70
N THR A 178 4.81 6.01 2.59
CA THR A 178 5.70 4.90 3.01
C THR A 178 7.03 4.93 2.28
N GLY A 179 7.04 5.22 0.97
CA GLY A 179 8.27 5.34 0.19
C GLY A 179 9.18 6.45 0.68
N VAL A 180 8.60 7.59 1.10
CA VAL A 180 9.36 8.71 1.70
C VAL A 180 9.98 8.29 3.04
N ALA A 181 9.21 7.63 3.89
CA ALA A 181 9.70 7.17 5.20
C ALA A 181 10.87 6.17 5.06
N ILE A 182 10.76 5.22 4.14
CA ILE A 182 11.84 4.26 3.85
C ILE A 182 13.07 4.97 3.26
N GLN A 183 12.90 5.90 2.32
CA GLN A 183 14.02 6.66 1.75
C GLN A 183 14.75 7.51 2.80
N ASN A 184 14.01 8.15 3.70
CA ASN A 184 14.62 8.89 4.81
C ASN A 184 15.34 7.97 5.80
N ALA A 185 14.75 6.83 6.10
CA ALA A 185 15.35 5.85 7.01
C ALA A 185 16.67 5.28 6.47
N ARG A 186 16.82 5.11 5.14
CA ARG A 186 18.10 4.72 4.52
C ARG A 186 19.25 5.68 4.82
N LYS A 187 18.96 6.96 5.05
CA LYS A 187 19.96 7.98 5.38
C LYS A 187 20.40 7.95 6.86
N VAL A 188 19.64 7.28 7.69
CA VAL A 188 19.84 7.26 9.15
C VAL A 188 20.35 5.91 9.63
N PHE A 189 19.86 4.82 9.06
CA PHE A 189 20.20 3.48 9.51
C PHE A 189 21.29 2.88 8.62
N ASP A 190 22.39 2.44 9.25
CA ASP A 190 23.51 1.76 8.56
C ASP A 190 23.20 0.28 8.33
N LYS A 191 22.05 0.01 7.75
CA LYS A 191 21.64 -1.34 7.30
C LYS A 191 20.61 -1.27 6.19
N LEU A 192 20.56 -2.32 5.38
CA LEU A 192 19.54 -2.44 4.36
C LEU A 192 18.14 -2.56 4.99
N LEU A 193 17.21 -1.79 4.47
CA LEU A 193 15.80 -1.84 4.88
C LEU A 193 14.98 -2.85 4.06
N THR A 194 15.66 -3.56 3.15
CA THR A 194 15.10 -4.63 2.32
C THR A 194 15.81 -5.94 2.59
N ARG A 195 15.08 -7.08 2.50
CA ARG A 195 15.62 -8.43 2.73
C ARG A 195 16.23 -9.09 1.48
N ASP A 196 15.79 -8.65 0.31
CA ASP A 196 16.18 -9.21 -1.00
C ASP A 196 16.48 -8.13 -2.04
N GLY A 197 16.71 -6.91 -1.58
CA GLY A 197 16.90 -5.73 -2.42
C GLY A 197 15.57 -5.07 -2.87
N TYR A 198 14.42 -5.59 -2.43
CA TYR A 198 13.12 -5.21 -2.95
C TYR A 198 12.02 -5.20 -1.87
N HIS A 199 11.74 -6.34 -1.24
CA HIS A 199 10.81 -6.42 -0.14
C HIS A 199 11.44 -5.89 1.14
N LEU A 200 10.64 -5.28 2.01
CA LEU A 200 11.14 -4.72 3.26
C LEU A 200 11.74 -5.78 4.17
N SER A 201 12.77 -5.38 4.94
CA SER A 201 13.32 -6.22 6.00
C SER A 201 12.22 -6.61 6.99
N LEU A 202 12.33 -7.82 7.54
CA LEU A 202 11.29 -8.40 8.38
C LEU A 202 11.08 -7.65 9.69
N ASP A 203 12.08 -6.91 10.12
CA ASP A 203 12.10 -6.11 11.33
C ASP A 203 11.82 -4.62 11.04
N LEU A 204 12.87 -3.83 10.87
CA LEU A 204 12.82 -2.37 10.82
C LEU A 204 12.04 -1.84 9.61
N GLY A 205 12.25 -2.43 8.41
CA GLY A 205 11.57 -1.97 7.21
C GLY A 205 10.05 -2.08 7.32
N ARG A 206 9.55 -3.25 7.73
CA ARG A 206 8.12 -3.49 7.96
C ARG A 206 7.56 -2.63 9.09
N PHE A 207 8.35 -2.43 10.17
CA PHE A 207 7.93 -1.59 11.29
C PHE A 207 7.75 -0.14 10.86
N ILE A 208 8.72 0.44 10.13
CA ILE A 208 8.63 1.81 9.60
C ILE A 208 7.40 1.97 8.70
N ALA A 209 7.14 1.02 7.79
CA ALA A 209 6.00 1.07 6.91
C ALA A 209 4.67 1.05 7.67
N SER A 210 4.52 0.13 8.64
CA SER A 210 3.33 0.02 9.47
C SER A 210 3.10 1.26 10.32
N LEU A 211 4.16 1.82 10.91
CA LEU A 211 4.10 3.05 11.70
C LEU A 211 3.71 4.26 10.85
N THR A 212 4.25 4.35 9.62
CA THR A 212 3.91 5.41 8.67
C THR A 212 2.43 5.35 8.28
N LEU A 213 1.91 4.16 8.00
CA LEU A 213 0.49 3.97 7.70
C LEU A 213 -0.40 4.36 8.89
N TYR A 214 -0.03 3.95 10.11
CA TYR A 214 -0.76 4.33 11.32
C TYR A 214 -0.78 5.86 11.51
N LYS A 215 0.36 6.52 11.34
CA LYS A 215 0.46 7.98 11.40
C LYS A 215 -0.41 8.66 10.33
N ALA A 216 -0.38 8.18 9.10
CA ALA A 216 -1.19 8.71 8.00
C ALA A 216 -2.70 8.63 8.30
N ILE A 217 -3.15 7.52 8.87
CA ILE A 217 -4.55 7.30 9.24
C ILE A 217 -4.99 8.18 10.42
N THR A 218 -4.14 8.32 11.44
CA THR A 218 -4.52 8.95 12.70
C THR A 218 -4.16 10.42 12.79
N ASN A 219 -3.26 10.90 11.93
CA ASN A 219 -2.64 12.23 11.99
C ASN A 219 -2.03 12.55 13.37
N LYS A 220 -1.64 11.52 14.14
CA LYS A 220 -1.01 11.69 15.44
C LYS A 220 0.48 11.96 15.28
N ASN A 221 1.03 12.89 16.06
CA ASN A 221 2.47 12.96 16.22
C ASN A 221 2.92 11.69 16.96
N ILE A 222 3.93 11.03 16.40
CA ILE A 222 4.59 9.88 16.99
C ILE A 222 5.92 10.44 17.48
N GLU A 223 6.00 10.69 18.78
CA GLU A 223 7.23 11.10 19.47
C GLU A 223 8.09 9.89 19.79
#